data_0b565885b137d2547d4b88eca85f34c9
#
_entry.id   0b565885b137d2547d4b88eca85f34c9
#
_cell.length_a   1.000
_cell.length_b   1.000
_cell.length_c   1.000
_cell.angle_alpha   90.00
_cell.angle_beta   90.00
_cell.angle_gamma   90.00
#
_symmetry.space_group_name_H-M   'P 1'
#
loop_
_entity.id
_entity.type
_entity.pdbx_description
1 polymer ?
#
loop_
_entity_poly.entity_id
_entity_poly.type
_entity_poly.pdbx_seq_one_letter_code
_entity_poly.pdbx_strand_id
1 'polypeptide(L)'
;LSRGLGDVYKRQDKYVIRMAQEKDKARILEIYAYARNFMAANGNPNQWKNNNPSKEVIDEDISAGNLYVIEETGTETLDGIKKCADNENSIVHGVFFFRIGEDPTYKVIERGSWLSDDMYGTIHRVAGDGRIHGVLAMAVQFCEQSINHLRIDTHNDNKIMQHVIEKNGFKRCGIIHVNDGSERIAYEKPVSYTHLRAHETRGNL
;
A
#
# COMPACT_ATOMS: atom_id res chain seq x y z
N LEU A 1 -17.44 22.55 -1.13
CA LEU A 1 -16.05 22.17 -1.50
C LEU A 1 -15.14 21.80 -0.30
N SER A 2 -15.71 21.55 0.90
CA SER A 2 -14.92 21.24 2.12
C SER A 2 -15.14 19.84 2.70
N ARG A 3 -15.79 18.92 1.97
CA ARG A 3 -16.09 17.56 2.48
C ARG A 3 -14.91 16.58 2.41
N GLY A 4 -13.89 16.86 1.61
CA GLY A 4 -12.78 15.91 1.41
C GLY A 4 -11.70 15.92 2.51
N LEU A 5 -11.37 17.09 3.07
CA LEU A 5 -10.30 17.24 4.07
C LEU A 5 -10.72 16.76 5.47
N GLY A 6 -11.96 17.02 5.86
CA GLY A 6 -12.48 16.57 7.16
C GLY A 6 -12.60 15.05 7.30
N ASP A 7 -12.89 14.35 6.21
CA ASP A 7 -12.99 12.88 6.20
C ASP A 7 -11.63 12.19 6.23
N VAL A 8 -10.59 12.81 5.67
CA VAL A 8 -9.20 12.32 5.72
C VAL A 8 -8.64 12.43 7.13
N TYR A 9 -8.85 13.58 7.80
CA TYR A 9 -8.40 13.77 9.19
C TYR A 9 -9.10 12.84 10.19
N LYS A 10 -10.42 12.61 10.05
CA LYS A 10 -11.17 11.65 10.90
C LYS A 10 -10.74 10.20 10.70
N ARG A 11 -10.21 9.83 9.52
CA ARG A 11 -9.69 8.47 9.27
C ARG A 11 -8.32 8.25 9.90
N GLN A 12 -7.46 9.26 9.94
CA GLN A 12 -6.14 9.17 10.59
C GLN A 12 -6.22 8.94 12.10
N ASP A 13 -7.28 9.43 12.75
CA ASP A 13 -7.51 9.20 14.19
C ASP A 13 -7.99 7.77 14.52
N LYS A 14 -8.49 7.04 13.52
CA LYS A 14 -9.10 5.71 13.70
C LYS A 14 -8.13 4.56 13.41
N TYR A 15 -7.18 4.77 12.50
CA TYR A 15 -6.26 3.73 12.03
C TYR A 15 -4.82 4.15 12.23
N VAL A 16 -3.99 3.19 12.66
CA VAL A 16 -2.54 3.30 12.76
C VAL A 16 -1.90 2.34 11.78
N ILE A 17 -0.84 2.79 11.10
CA ILE A 17 -0.01 1.93 10.27
C ILE A 17 1.29 1.68 11.04
N ARG A 18 1.64 0.42 11.18
CA ARG A 18 2.86 -0.04 11.82
C ARG A 18 3.48 -1.23 11.12
N MET A 19 4.75 -1.50 11.38
CA MET A 19 5.37 -2.75 10.94
C MET A 19 4.63 -3.95 11.51
N ALA A 20 4.44 -4.97 10.66
CA ALA A 20 3.87 -6.25 11.06
C ALA A 20 4.84 -6.98 12.01
N GLN A 21 4.27 -7.72 12.94
CA GLN A 21 4.98 -8.54 13.92
C GLN A 21 4.53 -9.99 13.80
N GLU A 22 5.28 -10.93 14.39
CA GLU A 22 4.94 -12.35 14.36
C GLU A 22 3.51 -12.64 14.90
N LYS A 23 3.08 -11.89 15.91
CA LYS A 23 1.71 -11.99 16.48
C LYS A 23 0.61 -11.68 15.47
N ASP A 24 0.89 -10.90 14.40
CA ASP A 24 -0.08 -10.48 13.39
C ASP A 24 -0.26 -11.55 12.30
N LYS A 25 0.63 -12.51 12.20
CA LYS A 25 0.74 -13.47 11.10
C LYS A 25 -0.55 -14.23 10.84
N ALA A 26 -1.21 -14.73 11.88
CA ALA A 26 -2.48 -15.45 11.73
C ALA A 26 -3.53 -14.55 11.06
N ARG A 27 -3.64 -13.31 11.53
CA ARG A 27 -4.58 -12.33 10.97
C ARG A 27 -4.22 -11.90 9.55
N ILE A 28 -2.95 -11.71 9.24
CA ILE A 28 -2.46 -11.42 7.89
C ILE A 28 -2.84 -12.52 6.90
N LEU A 29 -2.68 -13.78 7.30
CA LEU A 29 -3.08 -14.93 6.47
C LEU A 29 -4.58 -14.94 6.18
N GLU A 30 -5.43 -14.61 7.17
CA GLU A 30 -6.88 -14.46 6.98
C GLU A 30 -7.22 -13.34 5.97
N ILE A 31 -6.55 -12.19 6.08
CA ILE A 31 -6.73 -11.06 5.17
C ILE A 31 -6.37 -11.45 3.74
N TYR A 32 -5.25 -12.14 3.54
CA TYR A 32 -4.86 -12.62 2.21
C TYR A 32 -5.80 -13.69 1.67
N ALA A 33 -6.33 -14.58 2.53
CA ALA A 33 -7.33 -15.55 2.14
C ALA A 33 -8.63 -14.87 1.66
N TYR A 34 -9.11 -13.88 2.41
CA TYR A 34 -10.24 -13.06 2.01
C TYR A 34 -9.98 -12.36 0.66
N ALA A 35 -8.83 -11.71 0.51
CA ALA A 35 -8.48 -10.99 -0.71
C ALA A 35 -8.40 -11.91 -1.95
N ARG A 36 -7.86 -13.14 -1.81
CA ARG A 36 -7.88 -14.14 -2.90
C ARG A 36 -9.29 -14.51 -3.32
N ASN A 37 -10.17 -14.79 -2.36
CA ASN A 37 -11.57 -15.11 -2.64
C ASN A 37 -12.30 -13.94 -3.32
N PHE A 38 -12.06 -12.72 -2.84
CA PHE A 38 -12.60 -11.51 -3.44
C PHE A 38 -12.13 -11.31 -4.89
N MET A 39 -10.82 -11.46 -5.14
CA MET A 39 -10.26 -11.36 -6.49
C MET A 39 -10.85 -12.42 -7.43
N ALA A 40 -10.94 -13.68 -7.00
CA ALA A 40 -11.51 -14.76 -7.79
C ALA A 40 -12.97 -14.49 -8.15
N ALA A 41 -13.77 -14.02 -7.20
CA ALA A 41 -15.18 -13.67 -7.41
C ALA A 41 -15.36 -12.46 -8.35
N ASN A 42 -14.34 -11.60 -8.51
CA ASN A 42 -14.36 -10.41 -9.35
C ASN A 42 -13.52 -10.56 -10.65
N GLY A 43 -13.35 -11.79 -11.15
CA GLY A 43 -12.74 -12.05 -12.45
C GLY A 43 -11.22 -12.05 -12.47
N ASN A 44 -10.55 -12.07 -11.32
CA ASN A 44 -9.10 -12.15 -11.19
C ASN A 44 -8.64 -13.37 -10.36
N PRO A 45 -8.85 -14.62 -10.82
CA PRO A 45 -8.48 -15.81 -10.06
C PRO A 45 -6.98 -16.12 -10.14
N ASN A 46 -6.25 -15.46 -11.01
CA ASN A 46 -4.91 -15.86 -11.41
C ASN A 46 -3.76 -15.06 -10.79
N GLN A 47 -4.02 -13.90 -10.21
CA GLN A 47 -2.97 -13.02 -9.68
C GLN A 47 -2.23 -13.65 -8.49
N TRP A 48 -2.96 -14.28 -7.58
CA TRP A 48 -2.42 -14.92 -6.38
C TRP A 48 -2.76 -16.42 -6.34
N LYS A 49 -2.29 -17.16 -7.37
CA LYS A 49 -2.41 -18.61 -7.43
C LYS A 49 -1.64 -19.30 -6.30
N ASN A 50 -1.99 -20.55 -6.02
CA ASN A 50 -1.26 -21.42 -5.11
C ASN A 50 -1.07 -20.83 -3.70
N ASN A 51 -2.12 -20.16 -3.18
CA ASN A 51 -2.09 -19.50 -1.87
C ASN A 51 -1.04 -18.39 -1.73
N ASN A 52 -0.64 -17.75 -2.84
CA ASN A 52 0.20 -16.56 -2.75
C ASN A 52 -0.51 -15.39 -2.06
N PRO A 53 0.23 -14.54 -1.29
CA PRO A 53 1.59 -14.80 -0.82
C PRO A 53 1.63 -16.00 0.12
N SER A 54 2.68 -16.82 0.01
CA SER A 54 2.85 -18.00 0.87
C SER A 54 3.24 -17.58 2.30
N LYS A 55 3.13 -18.51 3.23
CA LYS A 55 3.51 -18.28 4.62
C LYS A 55 4.99 -17.89 4.75
N GLU A 56 5.85 -18.53 3.96
CA GLU A 56 7.29 -18.27 3.93
C GLU A 56 7.59 -16.85 3.47
N VAL A 57 6.92 -16.36 2.42
CA VAL A 57 7.05 -14.98 1.94
C VAL A 57 6.62 -13.99 3.00
N ILE A 58 5.54 -14.28 3.74
CA ILE A 58 5.09 -13.42 4.83
C ILE A 58 6.11 -13.38 5.97
N ASP A 59 6.70 -14.53 6.32
CA ASP A 59 7.74 -14.64 7.34
C ASP A 59 9.00 -13.83 6.97
N GLU A 60 9.43 -13.95 5.71
CA GLU A 60 10.55 -13.17 5.17
C GLU A 60 10.26 -11.67 5.21
N ASP A 61 9.07 -11.25 4.79
CA ASP A 61 8.68 -9.84 4.77
C ASP A 61 8.58 -9.24 6.18
N ILE A 62 8.05 -9.99 7.16
CA ILE A 62 8.01 -9.58 8.57
C ILE A 62 9.44 -9.46 9.11
N SER A 63 10.28 -10.48 8.89
CA SER A 63 11.65 -10.51 9.39
C SER A 63 12.52 -9.39 8.80
N ALA A 64 12.27 -9.03 7.54
CA ALA A 64 12.95 -7.94 6.85
C ALA A 64 12.41 -6.55 7.24
N GLY A 65 11.31 -6.46 8.00
CA GLY A 65 10.67 -5.18 8.36
C GLY A 65 9.99 -4.46 7.19
N ASN A 66 9.63 -5.20 6.14
CA ASN A 66 9.03 -4.65 4.91
C ASN A 66 7.51 -4.82 4.85
N LEU A 67 6.90 -5.54 5.79
CA LEU A 67 5.46 -5.73 5.85
C LEU A 67 4.84 -4.81 6.89
N TYR A 68 3.75 -4.15 6.50
CA TYR A 68 3.04 -3.18 7.33
C TYR A 68 1.58 -3.59 7.47
N VAL A 69 0.99 -3.30 8.62
CA VAL A 69 -0.42 -3.54 8.90
C VAL A 69 -1.15 -2.23 9.18
N ILE A 70 -2.42 -2.19 8.80
CA ILE A 70 -3.36 -1.11 9.10
C ILE A 70 -4.26 -1.61 10.21
N GLU A 71 -4.11 -1.04 11.38
CA GLU A 71 -4.74 -1.46 12.62
C GLU A 71 -5.76 -0.42 13.05
N GLU A 72 -6.98 -0.85 13.42
CA GLU A 72 -7.98 0.01 14.04
C GLU A 72 -7.64 0.17 15.52
N THR A 73 -7.38 1.41 15.91
CA THR A 73 -7.18 1.73 17.33
C THR A 73 -8.53 1.91 18.01
N GLY A 74 -8.81 1.12 19.03
CA GLY A 74 -9.99 1.31 19.86
C GLY A 74 -9.98 2.71 20.49
N THR A 75 -10.90 3.58 20.08
CA THR A 75 -11.12 4.85 20.76
C THR A 75 -12.06 4.59 21.94
N GLU A 76 -11.53 4.33 23.10
CA GLU A 76 -12.28 4.53 24.33
C GLU A 76 -12.34 6.03 24.63
N THR A 77 -13.48 6.64 24.36
CA THR A 77 -13.82 7.97 24.86
C THR A 77 -14.45 7.82 26.23
N LEU A 78 -13.65 7.86 27.26
CA LEU A 78 -14.08 8.22 28.60
C LEU A 78 -13.59 9.66 28.85
N ASP A 79 -14.54 10.58 28.98
CA ASP A 79 -14.34 11.98 29.41
C ASP A 79 -13.35 12.84 28.58
N GLY A 80 -13.41 12.76 27.24
CA GLY A 80 -12.70 13.73 26.38
C GLY A 80 -11.17 13.60 26.37
N ILE A 81 -10.59 12.60 27.03
CA ILE A 81 -9.16 12.32 27.02
C ILE A 81 -8.93 11.08 26.15
N LYS A 82 -8.32 11.28 24.97
CA LYS A 82 -7.83 10.19 24.13
C LYS A 82 -6.71 9.47 24.89
N LYS A 83 -7.01 8.35 25.54
CA LYS A 83 -5.99 7.39 25.94
C LYS A 83 -5.78 6.42 24.78
N CYS A 84 -4.57 6.37 24.25
CA CYS A 84 -4.11 5.20 23.51
C CYS A 84 -4.16 4.04 24.51
N ALA A 85 -5.22 3.22 24.41
CA ALA A 85 -5.30 2.00 25.21
C ALA A 85 -4.19 1.05 24.75
N ASP A 86 -3.47 0.47 25.68
CA ASP A 86 -2.59 -0.67 25.45
C ASP A 86 -3.44 -1.80 24.86
N ASN A 87 -3.12 -2.18 23.62
CA ASN A 87 -4.05 -2.71 22.63
C ASN A 87 -4.32 -4.22 22.75
N GLU A 88 -5.02 -4.71 23.74
CA GLU A 88 -5.56 -6.08 23.69
C GLU A 88 -6.76 -6.24 22.72
N ASN A 89 -7.36 -5.14 22.24
CA ASN A 89 -8.54 -5.13 21.37
C ASN A 89 -8.33 -4.47 20.00
N SER A 90 -7.10 -4.20 19.59
CA SER A 90 -6.86 -3.64 18.27
C SER A 90 -7.03 -4.70 17.18
N ILE A 91 -7.69 -4.33 16.07
CA ILE A 91 -7.97 -5.24 14.94
C ILE A 91 -7.21 -4.79 13.72
N VAL A 92 -6.42 -5.68 13.14
CA VAL A 92 -5.78 -5.47 11.84
C VAL A 92 -6.80 -5.70 10.71
N HIS A 93 -6.96 -4.70 9.85
CA HIS A 93 -7.90 -4.69 8.72
C HIS A 93 -7.22 -4.68 7.35
N GLY A 94 -5.96 -4.25 7.29
CA GLY A 94 -5.21 -4.15 6.04
C GLY A 94 -3.76 -4.54 6.21
N VAL A 95 -3.13 -4.92 5.09
CA VAL A 95 -1.72 -5.28 5.02
C VAL A 95 -1.15 -4.84 3.68
N PHE A 96 0.12 -4.43 3.66
CA PHE A 96 0.87 -4.13 2.46
C PHE A 96 2.37 -4.28 2.69
N PHE A 97 3.09 -4.62 1.62
CA PHE A 97 4.55 -4.60 1.59
C PHE A 97 5.03 -3.23 1.10
N PHE A 98 6.10 -2.72 1.71
CA PHE A 98 6.78 -1.51 1.28
C PHE A 98 8.30 -1.62 1.48
N ARG A 99 9.06 -1.26 0.44
CA ARG A 99 10.51 -1.19 0.49
C ARG A 99 11.02 -0.06 -0.39
N ILE A 100 12.02 0.67 0.07
CA ILE A 100 12.76 1.66 -0.72
C ILE A 100 13.99 0.99 -1.33
N GLY A 101 14.23 1.25 -2.62
CA GLY A 101 15.35 0.72 -3.39
C GLY A 101 14.90 -0.11 -4.59
N GLU A 102 15.88 -0.62 -5.34
CA GLU A 102 15.62 -1.39 -6.56
C GLU A 102 14.84 -2.67 -6.27
N ASP A 103 13.80 -2.90 -7.05
CA ASP A 103 13.11 -4.18 -7.13
C ASP A 103 13.62 -4.96 -8.36
N PRO A 104 14.11 -6.20 -8.19
CA PRO A 104 14.61 -7.00 -9.30
C PRO A 104 13.61 -7.19 -10.44
N THR A 105 12.31 -7.28 -10.12
CA THR A 105 11.24 -7.47 -11.10
C THR A 105 10.94 -6.22 -11.89
N TYR A 106 11.42 -5.05 -11.45
CA TYR A 106 11.22 -3.75 -12.09
C TYR A 106 12.39 -3.29 -12.97
N LYS A 107 13.46 -4.10 -13.06
CA LYS A 107 14.64 -3.78 -13.89
C LYS A 107 14.31 -3.77 -15.39
N VAL A 108 13.44 -4.67 -15.82
CA VAL A 108 13.02 -4.77 -17.22
C VAL A 108 11.56 -4.38 -17.32
N ILE A 109 11.28 -3.36 -18.13
CA ILE A 109 9.94 -2.93 -18.48
C ILE A 109 9.76 -3.00 -19.98
N GLU A 110 8.64 -3.55 -20.41
CA GLU A 110 8.27 -3.73 -21.83
C GLU A 110 7.05 -2.89 -22.17
N ARG A 111 6.87 -2.62 -23.45
CA ARG A 111 5.70 -1.89 -23.98
C ARG A 111 5.50 -0.52 -23.32
N GLY A 112 6.60 0.11 -22.93
CA GLY A 112 6.62 1.41 -22.28
C GLY A 112 7.94 1.68 -21.57
N SER A 113 7.95 2.64 -20.66
CA SER A 113 9.12 3.03 -19.88
C SER A 113 8.71 3.59 -18.52
N TRP A 114 9.60 3.50 -17.53
CA TRP A 114 9.48 4.25 -16.30
C TRP A 114 9.56 5.76 -16.56
N LEU A 115 8.94 6.57 -15.71
CA LEU A 115 8.89 8.03 -15.82
C LEU A 115 10.16 8.69 -15.27
N SER A 116 10.86 8.03 -14.33
CA SER A 116 12.12 8.49 -13.73
C SER A 116 13.00 7.30 -13.36
N ASP A 117 14.32 7.51 -13.41
CA ASP A 117 15.34 6.55 -12.94
C ASP A 117 15.77 6.84 -11.49
N ASP A 118 15.14 7.82 -10.82
CA ASP A 118 15.43 8.13 -9.44
C ASP A 118 15.07 6.97 -8.50
N MET A 119 15.65 7.00 -7.29
CA MET A 119 15.30 6.05 -6.23
C MET A 119 13.80 6.07 -5.96
N TYR A 120 13.20 4.91 -5.79
CA TYR A 120 11.78 4.74 -5.60
C TYR A 120 11.45 3.79 -4.45
N GLY A 121 10.22 3.90 -3.95
CA GLY A 121 9.62 2.92 -3.05
C GLY A 121 8.67 2.01 -3.82
N THR A 122 8.70 0.71 -3.53
CA THR A 122 7.80 -0.28 -4.13
C THR A 122 6.74 -0.70 -3.13
N ILE A 123 5.47 -0.66 -3.57
CA ILE A 123 4.33 -1.15 -2.81
C ILE A 123 3.87 -2.46 -3.45
N HIS A 124 3.81 -3.54 -2.68
CA HIS A 124 3.33 -4.84 -3.14
C HIS A 124 2.28 -5.44 -2.18
N ARG A 125 1.57 -6.44 -2.65
CA ARG A 125 0.71 -7.32 -1.84
C ARG A 125 -0.28 -6.57 -0.95
N VAL A 126 -0.86 -5.48 -1.47
CA VAL A 126 -1.89 -4.71 -0.77
C VAL A 126 -3.17 -5.53 -0.63
N ALA A 127 -3.66 -5.70 0.57
CA ALA A 127 -4.90 -6.41 0.86
C ALA A 127 -5.65 -5.81 2.04
N GLY A 128 -6.96 -5.95 2.02
CA GLY A 128 -7.85 -5.61 3.14
C GLY A 128 -8.85 -6.73 3.41
N ASP A 129 -9.50 -6.70 4.56
CA ASP A 129 -10.51 -7.68 4.98
C ASP A 129 -11.94 -7.34 4.55
N GLY A 130 -12.10 -6.31 3.74
CA GLY A 130 -13.39 -5.82 3.25
C GLY A 130 -14.19 -4.97 4.24
N ARG A 131 -13.74 -4.81 5.49
CA ARG A 131 -14.41 -4.01 6.52
C ARG A 131 -14.05 -2.53 6.44
N ILE A 132 -12.89 -2.21 5.88
CA ILE A 132 -12.42 -0.82 5.69
C ILE A 132 -12.23 -0.51 4.22
N HIS A 133 -12.37 0.76 3.88
CA HIS A 133 -12.15 1.26 2.52
C HIS A 133 -10.87 2.09 2.45
N GLY A 134 -10.24 2.11 1.26
CA GLY A 134 -9.10 2.99 1.00
C GLY A 134 -7.77 2.45 1.52
N VAL A 135 -7.61 1.14 1.65
CA VAL A 135 -6.37 0.48 2.10
C VAL A 135 -5.17 0.96 1.29
N LEU A 136 -5.26 1.00 -0.06
CA LEU A 136 -4.17 1.51 -0.90
C LEU A 136 -3.90 3.00 -0.66
N ALA A 137 -4.94 3.82 -0.50
CA ALA A 137 -4.76 5.26 -0.25
C ALA A 137 -4.01 5.51 1.07
N MET A 138 -4.35 4.76 2.13
CA MET A 138 -3.64 4.83 3.42
C MET A 138 -2.19 4.36 3.28
N ALA A 139 -1.95 3.26 2.56
CA ALA A 139 -0.59 2.78 2.28
C ALA A 139 0.25 3.80 1.51
N VAL A 140 -0.31 4.42 0.46
CA VAL A 140 0.37 5.46 -0.34
C VAL A 140 0.73 6.66 0.54
N GLN A 141 -0.22 7.19 1.32
CA GLN A 141 0.04 8.32 2.22
C GLN A 141 1.13 8.01 3.26
N PHE A 142 1.16 6.80 3.77
CA PHE A 142 2.20 6.36 4.69
C PHE A 142 3.58 6.30 4.00
N CYS A 143 3.66 5.69 2.82
CA CYS A 143 4.91 5.55 2.07
C CYS A 143 5.46 6.91 1.64
N GLU A 144 4.59 7.87 1.28
CA GLU A 144 4.97 9.23 0.88
C GLU A 144 5.63 10.04 2.01
N GLN A 145 5.51 9.63 3.27
CA GLN A 145 6.28 10.22 4.38
C GLN A 145 7.77 9.90 4.30
N SER A 146 8.14 8.81 3.62
CA SER A 146 9.52 8.35 3.48
C SER A 146 10.10 8.64 2.10
N ILE A 147 9.30 8.51 1.04
CA ILE A 147 9.71 8.77 -0.34
C ILE A 147 8.50 9.11 -1.21
N ASN A 148 8.62 10.18 -2.01
CA ASN A 148 7.53 10.65 -2.86
C ASN A 148 7.48 9.96 -4.25
N HIS A 149 8.48 9.16 -4.60
CA HIS A 149 8.54 8.41 -5.84
C HIS A 149 8.17 6.96 -5.56
N LEU A 150 7.01 6.53 -6.04
CA LEU A 150 6.44 5.21 -5.73
C LEU A 150 6.15 4.42 -7.01
N ARG A 151 6.38 3.11 -6.96
CA ARG A 151 6.01 2.14 -8.00
C ARG A 151 5.12 1.04 -7.44
N ILE A 152 4.22 0.55 -8.26
CA ILE A 152 3.29 -0.53 -7.93
C ILE A 152 2.94 -1.29 -9.21
N ASP A 153 2.55 -2.55 -9.09
CA ASP A 153 2.05 -3.35 -10.20
C ASP A 153 0.76 -4.10 -9.85
N THR A 154 0.05 -4.52 -10.87
CA THR A 154 -1.11 -5.41 -10.71
C THR A 154 -1.36 -6.27 -11.95
N HIS A 155 -2.10 -7.34 -11.78
CA HIS A 155 -2.49 -8.23 -12.89
C HIS A 155 -3.47 -7.55 -13.85
N ASN A 156 -3.40 -7.92 -15.13
CA ASN A 156 -4.31 -7.36 -16.15
C ASN A 156 -5.80 -7.63 -15.84
N ASP A 157 -6.13 -8.73 -15.18
CA ASP A 157 -7.50 -9.06 -14.83
C ASP A 157 -8.00 -8.31 -13.59
N ASN A 158 -7.12 -7.69 -12.81
CA ASN A 158 -7.49 -6.95 -11.60
C ASN A 158 -7.96 -5.53 -11.94
N LYS A 159 -9.12 -5.40 -12.55
CA LYS A 159 -9.68 -4.10 -12.97
C LYS A 159 -9.95 -3.18 -11.80
N ILE A 160 -10.36 -3.73 -10.66
CA ILE A 160 -10.60 -2.97 -9.43
C ILE A 160 -9.29 -2.31 -8.96
N MET A 161 -8.20 -3.07 -8.86
CA MET A 161 -6.92 -2.53 -8.42
C MET A 161 -6.33 -1.54 -9.43
N GLN A 162 -6.45 -1.78 -10.74
CA GLN A 162 -6.04 -0.82 -11.78
C GLN A 162 -6.71 0.54 -11.55
N HIS A 163 -8.04 0.54 -11.38
CA HIS A 163 -8.78 1.77 -11.11
C HIS A 163 -8.34 2.46 -9.81
N VAL A 164 -8.14 1.70 -8.74
CA VAL A 164 -7.73 2.24 -7.43
C VAL A 164 -6.31 2.81 -7.49
N ILE A 165 -5.37 2.15 -8.21
CA ILE A 165 -4.00 2.63 -8.43
C ILE A 165 -4.04 3.99 -9.17
N GLU A 166 -4.75 4.07 -10.29
CA GLU A 166 -4.87 5.30 -11.08
C GLU A 166 -5.54 6.44 -10.29
N LYS A 167 -6.57 6.13 -9.50
CA LYS A 167 -7.23 7.09 -8.59
C LYS A 167 -6.29 7.67 -7.53
N ASN A 168 -5.24 6.92 -7.14
CA ASN A 168 -4.22 7.38 -6.20
C ASN A 168 -3.05 8.12 -6.87
N GLY A 169 -3.20 8.49 -8.15
CA GLY A 169 -2.26 9.36 -8.87
C GLY A 169 -1.12 8.63 -9.58
N PHE A 170 -1.16 7.31 -9.65
CA PHE A 170 -0.20 6.54 -10.42
C PHE A 170 -0.53 6.59 -11.91
N LYS A 171 0.50 6.55 -12.75
CA LYS A 171 0.40 6.47 -14.20
C LYS A 171 0.88 5.11 -14.68
N ARG A 172 0.17 4.53 -15.64
CA ARG A 172 0.60 3.30 -16.30
C ARG A 172 1.87 3.55 -17.10
N CYS A 173 2.89 2.68 -16.90
CA CYS A 173 4.21 2.82 -17.51
C CYS A 173 4.52 1.73 -18.53
N GLY A 174 4.03 0.52 -18.35
CA GLY A 174 4.33 -0.61 -19.23
C GLY A 174 3.98 -1.95 -18.61
N ILE A 175 4.73 -2.96 -18.98
CA ILE A 175 4.58 -4.34 -18.51
C ILE A 175 5.88 -4.80 -17.88
N ILE A 176 5.79 -5.42 -16.71
CA ILE A 176 6.90 -6.13 -16.05
C ILE A 176 6.56 -7.61 -15.90
N HIS A 177 7.56 -8.42 -15.62
CA HIS A 177 7.39 -9.86 -15.33
C HIS A 177 7.82 -10.14 -13.89
N VAL A 178 6.95 -10.79 -13.14
CA VAL A 178 7.28 -11.23 -11.79
C VAL A 178 7.98 -12.60 -11.80
N ASN A 179 8.43 -13.09 -10.66
CA ASN A 179 9.32 -14.26 -10.56
C ASN A 179 8.77 -15.54 -11.21
N ASP A 180 7.47 -15.69 -11.31
CA ASP A 180 6.83 -16.83 -11.98
C ASP A 180 6.66 -16.64 -13.50
N GLY A 181 7.20 -15.54 -14.04
CA GLY A 181 7.12 -15.16 -15.45
C GLY A 181 5.79 -14.53 -15.86
N SER A 182 4.85 -14.37 -14.95
CA SER A 182 3.56 -13.76 -15.29
C SER A 182 3.66 -12.24 -15.46
N GLU A 183 2.95 -11.72 -16.48
CA GLU A 183 2.89 -10.29 -16.77
C GLU A 183 2.13 -9.52 -15.69
N ARG A 184 2.61 -8.31 -15.40
CA ARG A 184 1.94 -7.30 -14.58
C ARG A 184 1.95 -5.96 -15.28
N ILE A 185 0.89 -5.20 -15.11
CA ILE A 185 0.86 -3.80 -15.50
C ILE A 185 1.61 -3.01 -14.44
N ALA A 186 2.64 -2.30 -14.88
CA ALA A 186 3.49 -1.47 -14.04
C ALA A 186 2.97 -0.04 -14.00
N TYR A 187 2.99 0.55 -12.81
CA TYR A 187 2.54 1.92 -12.55
C TYR A 187 3.57 2.66 -11.72
N GLU A 188 3.68 3.97 -11.97
CA GLU A 188 4.57 4.87 -11.25
C GLU A 188 3.86 6.16 -10.85
N LYS A 189 4.11 6.61 -9.63
CA LYS A 189 3.69 7.90 -9.12
C LYS A 189 4.94 8.75 -8.98
N PRO A 190 5.18 9.69 -9.94
CA PRO A 190 6.37 10.52 -9.91
C PRO A 190 6.28 11.57 -8.80
N VAL A 191 7.42 12.10 -8.40
CA VAL A 191 7.52 13.23 -7.47
C VAL A 191 6.69 14.42 -7.98
N SER A 192 5.78 14.91 -7.17
CA SER A 192 5.05 16.15 -7.46
C SER A 192 5.91 17.34 -7.08
N TYR A 193 6.46 18.06 -8.04
CA TYR A 193 7.29 19.25 -7.84
C TYR A 193 6.51 20.47 -7.29
N THR A 194 5.21 20.36 -7.05
CA THR A 194 4.38 21.48 -6.60
C THR A 194 4.69 21.98 -5.18
N HIS A 195 5.45 21.25 -4.38
CA HIS A 195 5.79 21.66 -3.01
C HIS A 195 7.19 22.25 -2.82
N LEU A 196 8.07 22.20 -3.83
CA LEU A 196 9.45 22.71 -3.71
C LEU A 196 9.60 24.23 -3.95
N ARG A 197 8.58 24.93 -4.45
CA ARG A 197 8.64 26.39 -4.69
C ARG A 197 8.31 27.27 -3.48
N ALA A 198 7.95 26.73 -2.33
CA ALA A 198 7.57 27.52 -1.16
C ALA A 198 8.74 27.89 -0.23
N HIS A 199 9.95 27.37 -0.43
CA HIS A 199 11.09 27.63 0.46
C HIS A 199 12.24 28.47 -0.12
N GLU A 200 12.22 28.86 -1.40
CA GLU A 200 13.32 29.64 -2.02
C GLU A 200 13.11 31.14 -2.14
N THR A 201 12.05 31.72 -1.58
CA THR A 201 11.80 33.19 -1.64
C THR A 201 11.83 33.88 -0.30
N ARG A 202 12.70 33.49 0.64
CA ARG A 202 13.02 34.31 1.82
C ARG A 202 14.51 34.31 2.11
N GLY A 203 15.24 35.06 1.30
CA GLY A 203 16.65 35.28 1.57
C GLY A 203 17.26 36.20 0.52
N ASN A 204 16.83 37.45 0.46
CA ASN A 204 17.65 38.61 0.03
C ASN A 204 16.79 39.89 0.08
N LEU A 205 16.88 40.58 1.18
CA LEU A 205 16.88 42.05 1.30
C LEU A 205 17.54 42.40 2.62
#